data_0bac49123059b4eedcdc8199d1c10032
#
_entry.id   0bac49123059b4eedcdc8199d1c10032
#
_cell.length_a   1.000
_cell.length_b   1.000
_cell.length_c   1.000
_cell.angle_alpha   90.00
_cell.angle_beta   90.00
_cell.angle_gamma   90.00
#
_symmetry.space_group_name_H-M   'P 1'
#
loop_
_entity.id
_entity.type
_entity.pdbx_description
1 polymer ?
#
loop_
_entity_poly.entity_id
_entity_poly.type
_entity_poly.pdbx_seq_one_letter_code
_entity_poly.pdbx_strand_id
1 'polypeptide(L)'
;DPTSTDPTGSTGRAVLLGDSNAGHLSEGFVDASASLGLEAAIATRTGCPFADVELRRDGQVDDGCRAFYRDQLAALARDRPTAVVLASATDLRVVEDASALRPPGDGPWATDPDGKLTVWSDGLARTVARLEELGIGVVVVTPVPRFTGWQPLGECARLRILLDVSGCGTERATVDTAPMGPRFREAELEAV
;
A
#
# COMPACT_ATOMS: atom_id res chain seq x y z
N ASP A 1 -31.12 -18.82 -12.82
CA ASP A 1 -31.80 -17.52 -12.99
C ASP A 1 -30.87 -16.43 -12.47
N PRO A 2 -30.28 -15.58 -13.33
CA PRO A 2 -29.27 -14.61 -12.91
C PRO A 2 -29.90 -13.22 -12.74
N THR A 3 -30.77 -13.08 -11.76
CA THR A 3 -31.28 -11.77 -11.34
C THR A 3 -31.35 -11.72 -9.82
N SER A 4 -30.20 -11.86 -9.17
CA SER A 4 -30.01 -11.31 -7.82
C SER A 4 -29.73 -9.82 -8.01
N THR A 5 -30.77 -9.01 -8.02
CA THR A 5 -30.62 -7.57 -7.85
C THR A 5 -30.21 -7.34 -6.41
N ASP A 6 -28.93 -6.98 -6.22
CA ASP A 6 -28.43 -6.47 -4.96
C ASP A 6 -29.35 -5.31 -4.50
N PRO A 7 -29.89 -5.32 -3.28
CA PRO A 7 -30.80 -4.30 -2.78
C PRO A 7 -30.18 -2.89 -2.71
N THR A 8 -28.89 -2.75 -2.92
CA THR A 8 -28.17 -1.46 -2.94
C THR A 8 -28.11 -0.82 -4.33
N GLY A 9 -28.49 -1.55 -5.41
CA GLY A 9 -28.40 -1.06 -6.78
C GLY A 9 -26.97 -0.86 -7.29
N SER A 10 -25.96 -1.46 -6.61
CA SER A 10 -24.57 -1.37 -7.02
C SER A 10 -24.32 -2.13 -8.33
N THR A 11 -23.52 -1.55 -9.22
CA THR A 11 -23.19 -2.14 -10.53
C THR A 11 -21.92 -3.00 -10.49
N GLY A 12 -21.28 -3.12 -9.34
CA GLY A 12 -20.04 -3.89 -9.14
C GLY A 12 -19.44 -3.64 -7.76
N ARG A 13 -18.23 -4.15 -7.56
CA ARG A 13 -17.50 -4.01 -6.29
C ARG A 13 -16.10 -3.45 -6.54
N ALA A 14 -15.65 -2.55 -5.65
CA ALA A 14 -14.26 -2.13 -5.53
C ALA A 14 -13.66 -2.64 -4.22
N VAL A 15 -12.39 -3.03 -4.23
CA VAL A 15 -11.69 -3.57 -3.05
C VAL A 15 -10.44 -2.76 -2.78
N LEU A 16 -10.30 -2.24 -1.56
CA LEU A 16 -9.07 -1.60 -1.08
C LEU A 16 -8.22 -2.61 -0.33
N LEU A 17 -6.97 -2.78 -0.76
CA LEU A 17 -6.01 -3.72 -0.19
C LEU A 17 -4.69 -3.04 0.16
N GLY A 18 -4.07 -3.50 1.23
CA GLY A 18 -2.74 -3.05 1.63
C GLY A 18 -2.49 -3.11 3.12
N ASP A 19 -1.58 -2.25 3.57
CA ASP A 19 -1.21 -2.15 4.99
C ASP A 19 -1.99 -1.02 5.71
N SER A 20 -1.40 -0.43 6.75
CA SER A 20 -2.02 0.69 7.48
C SER A 20 -2.24 1.93 6.62
N ASN A 21 -1.46 2.15 5.54
CA ASN A 21 -1.71 3.26 4.62
C ASN A 21 -3.03 3.09 3.87
N ALA A 22 -3.34 1.87 3.42
CA ALA A 22 -4.67 1.58 2.87
C ALA A 22 -5.75 1.83 3.92
N GLY A 23 -5.53 1.43 5.17
CA GLY A 23 -6.45 1.71 6.27
C GLY A 23 -6.76 3.20 6.46
N HIS A 24 -5.78 4.08 6.28
CA HIS A 24 -5.97 5.54 6.35
C HIS A 24 -6.82 6.10 5.21
N LEU A 25 -6.92 5.41 4.09
CA LEU A 25 -7.71 5.83 2.92
C LEU A 25 -9.17 5.33 2.98
N SER A 26 -9.55 4.54 3.99
CA SER A 26 -10.81 3.80 4.04
C SER A 26 -12.05 4.67 3.84
N GLU A 27 -12.16 5.81 4.52
CA GLU A 27 -13.32 6.71 4.40
C GLU A 27 -13.44 7.28 2.99
N GLY A 28 -12.35 7.85 2.46
CA GLY A 28 -12.34 8.39 1.10
C GLY A 28 -12.58 7.33 0.03
N PHE A 29 -12.12 6.10 0.25
CA PHE A 29 -12.39 4.98 -0.64
C PHE A 29 -13.86 4.58 -0.67
N VAL A 30 -14.51 4.53 0.51
CA VAL A 30 -15.97 4.23 0.61
C VAL A 30 -16.78 5.30 -0.13
N ASP A 31 -16.47 6.58 0.10
CA ASP A 31 -17.18 7.70 -0.54
C ASP A 31 -16.97 7.69 -2.07
N ALA A 32 -15.74 7.46 -2.52
CA ALA A 32 -15.44 7.36 -3.94
C ALA A 32 -16.16 6.16 -4.61
N SER A 33 -16.16 5.00 -3.95
CA SER A 33 -16.85 3.81 -4.45
C SER A 33 -18.35 4.06 -4.57
N ALA A 34 -18.97 4.65 -3.55
CA ALA A 34 -20.39 4.99 -3.56
C ALA A 34 -20.73 5.98 -4.69
N SER A 35 -19.86 6.98 -4.94
CA SER A 35 -20.07 7.96 -6.02
C SER A 35 -20.03 7.33 -7.43
N LEU A 36 -19.35 6.17 -7.56
CA LEU A 36 -19.26 5.40 -8.80
C LEU A 36 -20.32 4.27 -8.87
N GLY A 37 -21.21 4.16 -7.89
CA GLY A 37 -22.20 3.08 -7.81
C GLY A 37 -21.60 1.71 -7.55
N LEU A 38 -20.43 1.66 -6.86
CA LEU A 38 -19.73 0.42 -6.52
C LEU A 38 -19.90 0.10 -5.03
N GLU A 39 -20.02 -1.18 -4.71
CA GLU A 39 -19.89 -1.67 -3.33
C GLU A 39 -18.43 -1.58 -2.91
N ALA A 40 -18.13 -0.99 -1.75
CA ALA A 40 -16.79 -0.93 -1.19
C ALA A 40 -16.51 -2.13 -0.29
N ALA A 41 -15.36 -2.78 -0.49
CA ALA A 41 -14.81 -3.76 0.44
C ALA A 41 -13.36 -3.37 0.80
N ILE A 42 -12.97 -3.59 2.06
CA ILE A 42 -11.66 -3.20 2.56
C ILE A 42 -11.03 -4.38 3.28
N ALA A 43 -9.81 -4.74 2.89
CA ALA A 43 -9.02 -5.74 3.58
C ALA A 43 -7.59 -5.22 3.77
N THR A 44 -7.26 -4.89 5.02
CA THR A 44 -5.94 -4.35 5.39
C THR A 44 -5.31 -5.16 6.50
N ARG A 45 -3.98 -5.26 6.47
CA ARG A 45 -3.20 -5.86 7.55
C ARG A 45 -1.99 -4.98 7.84
N THR A 46 -1.97 -4.40 9.04
CA THR A 46 -0.89 -3.49 9.47
C THR A 46 0.49 -4.08 9.17
N GLY A 47 1.30 -3.30 8.47
CA GLY A 47 2.66 -3.66 8.10
C GLY A 47 2.79 -4.72 7.00
N CYS A 48 1.71 -5.18 6.41
CA CYS A 48 1.73 -6.16 5.33
C CYS A 48 1.37 -5.49 3.99
N PRO A 49 2.35 -5.21 3.15
CA PRO A 49 2.08 -4.71 1.81
C PRO A 49 1.35 -5.79 0.98
N PHE A 50 0.50 -5.36 0.07
CA PHE A 50 -0.15 -6.27 -0.87
C PHE A 50 0.66 -6.39 -2.16
N ALA A 51 1.76 -7.12 -2.08
CA ALA A 51 2.65 -7.45 -3.20
C ALA A 51 3.16 -8.88 -3.05
N ASP A 52 3.52 -9.52 -4.17
CA ASP A 52 4.02 -10.90 -4.20
C ASP A 52 5.47 -10.98 -3.71
N VAL A 53 5.65 -10.71 -2.43
CA VAL A 53 6.95 -10.77 -1.73
C VAL A 53 6.83 -11.52 -0.41
N GLU A 54 7.95 -11.99 0.10
CA GLU A 54 8.10 -12.42 1.48
C GLU A 54 8.80 -11.32 2.27
N LEU A 55 8.31 -11.08 3.46
CA LEU A 55 8.81 -10.08 4.39
C LEU A 55 9.46 -10.75 5.60
N ARG A 56 10.64 -10.26 6.00
CA ARG A 56 11.30 -10.62 7.24
C ARG A 56 11.52 -9.39 8.08
N ARG A 57 11.13 -9.43 9.35
CA ARG A 57 11.34 -8.38 10.34
C ARG A 57 12.03 -8.96 11.57
N ASP A 58 13.00 -8.23 12.13
CA ASP A 58 13.76 -8.67 13.31
C ASP A 58 14.29 -10.11 13.19
N GLY A 59 14.74 -10.47 11.98
CA GLY A 59 15.28 -11.80 11.69
C GLY A 59 14.24 -12.90 11.47
N GLN A 60 12.94 -12.64 11.67
CA GLN A 60 11.86 -13.62 11.53
C GLN A 60 11.01 -13.37 10.29
N VAL A 61 10.68 -14.43 9.56
CA VAL A 61 9.77 -14.38 8.41
C VAL A 61 8.36 -14.09 8.89
N ASP A 62 7.67 -13.15 8.25
CA ASP A 62 6.28 -12.82 8.55
C ASP A 62 5.32 -13.68 7.71
N ASP A 63 5.12 -14.91 8.16
CA ASP A 63 4.19 -15.85 7.51
C ASP A 63 2.75 -15.32 7.48
N GLY A 64 2.39 -14.45 8.42
CA GLY A 64 1.07 -13.81 8.46
C GLY A 64 0.84 -12.86 7.31
N CYS A 65 1.86 -12.10 6.86
CA CYS A 65 1.76 -11.28 5.65
C CYS A 65 1.62 -12.13 4.40
N ARG A 66 2.37 -13.24 4.31
CA ARG A 66 2.26 -14.17 3.19
C ARG A 66 0.89 -14.85 3.13
N ALA A 67 0.35 -15.26 4.27
CA ALA A 67 -1.00 -15.80 4.36
C ALA A 67 -2.04 -14.78 3.93
N PHE A 68 -1.97 -13.54 4.44
CA PHE A 68 -2.86 -12.44 4.05
C PHE A 68 -2.88 -12.22 2.53
N TYR A 69 -1.70 -12.13 1.89
CA TYR A 69 -1.60 -11.99 0.44
C TYR A 69 -2.32 -13.13 -0.31
N ARG A 70 -2.01 -14.38 0.04
CA ARG A 70 -2.61 -15.56 -0.63
C ARG A 70 -4.12 -15.62 -0.45
N ASP A 71 -4.60 -15.38 0.76
CA ASP A 71 -6.02 -15.49 1.10
C ASP A 71 -6.84 -14.41 0.38
N GLN A 72 -6.32 -13.17 0.34
CA GLN A 72 -6.98 -12.10 -0.39
C GLN A 72 -6.93 -12.34 -1.92
N LEU A 73 -5.80 -12.80 -2.47
CA LEU A 73 -5.72 -13.12 -3.89
C LEU A 73 -6.71 -14.25 -4.27
N ALA A 74 -6.87 -15.26 -3.42
CA ALA A 74 -7.86 -16.32 -3.63
C ALA A 74 -9.30 -15.78 -3.57
N ALA A 75 -9.59 -14.85 -2.65
CA ALA A 75 -10.89 -14.18 -2.60
C ALA A 75 -11.16 -13.35 -3.86
N LEU A 76 -10.19 -12.56 -4.32
CA LEU A 76 -10.30 -11.78 -5.57
C LEU A 76 -10.53 -12.67 -6.79
N ALA A 77 -9.83 -13.79 -6.89
CA ALA A 77 -10.01 -14.75 -8.00
C ALA A 77 -11.42 -15.37 -8.02
N ARG A 78 -12.04 -15.58 -6.86
CA ARG A 78 -13.40 -16.09 -6.73
C ARG A 78 -14.44 -15.00 -7.02
N ASP A 79 -14.29 -13.84 -6.40
CA ASP A 79 -15.32 -12.80 -6.34
C ASP A 79 -15.25 -11.83 -7.52
N ARG A 80 -14.09 -11.72 -8.18
CA ARG A 80 -13.80 -10.89 -9.36
C ARG A 80 -14.41 -9.49 -9.29
N PRO A 81 -13.95 -8.64 -8.36
CA PRO A 81 -14.44 -7.28 -8.26
C PRO A 81 -14.13 -6.48 -9.52
N THR A 82 -14.84 -5.39 -9.73
CA THR A 82 -14.63 -4.46 -10.86
C THR A 82 -13.24 -3.83 -10.80
N ALA A 83 -12.79 -3.47 -9.60
CA ALA A 83 -11.50 -2.84 -9.39
C ALA A 83 -10.89 -3.19 -8.02
N VAL A 84 -9.57 -3.17 -7.99
CA VAL A 84 -8.75 -3.24 -6.77
C VAL A 84 -7.90 -1.99 -6.66
N VAL A 85 -7.92 -1.37 -5.48
CA VAL A 85 -7.03 -0.26 -5.13
C VAL A 85 -5.97 -0.80 -4.18
N LEU A 86 -4.70 -0.68 -4.56
CA LEU A 86 -3.54 -1.09 -3.78
C LEU A 86 -2.90 0.14 -3.14
N ALA A 87 -2.71 0.13 -1.83
CA ALA A 87 -2.02 1.20 -1.11
C ALA A 87 -1.14 0.63 0.00
N SER A 88 0.14 1.00 0.03
CA SER A 88 1.10 0.48 1.01
C SER A 88 2.12 1.53 1.41
N ALA A 89 2.65 1.43 2.62
CA ALA A 89 3.78 2.21 3.10
C ALA A 89 5.11 1.63 2.58
N THR A 90 5.25 1.57 1.26
CA THR A 90 6.39 0.94 0.57
C THR A 90 7.71 1.56 0.97
N ASP A 91 7.75 2.89 1.04
CA ASP A 91 8.93 3.66 1.43
C ASP A 91 9.48 3.22 2.79
N LEU A 92 8.61 2.97 3.78
CA LEU A 92 9.01 2.45 5.08
C LEU A 92 9.66 1.07 4.98
N ARG A 93 9.06 0.17 4.18
CA ARG A 93 9.52 -1.21 4.08
C ARG A 93 10.87 -1.34 3.41
N VAL A 94 11.17 -0.46 2.47
CA VAL A 94 12.44 -0.47 1.77
C VAL A 94 13.55 0.24 2.55
N VAL A 95 13.24 1.32 3.24
CA VAL A 95 14.23 2.11 3.99
C VAL A 95 14.44 1.58 5.42
N GLU A 96 13.47 0.85 5.97
CA GLU A 96 13.54 0.32 7.34
C GLU A 96 14.64 -0.76 7.45
N ASP A 97 15.69 -0.47 8.22
CA ASP A 97 16.89 -1.34 8.33
C ASP A 97 16.57 -2.74 8.89
N ALA A 98 15.59 -2.86 9.77
CA ALA A 98 15.21 -4.12 10.38
C ALA A 98 14.42 -5.05 9.44
N SER A 99 14.00 -4.58 8.25
CA SER A 99 13.25 -5.37 7.29
C SER A 99 14.14 -5.94 6.18
N ALA A 100 13.77 -7.10 5.67
CA ALA A 100 14.32 -7.68 4.45
C ALA A 100 13.19 -8.22 3.58
N LEU A 101 13.36 -8.15 2.28
CA LEU A 101 12.41 -8.65 1.29
C LEU A 101 13.05 -9.73 0.42
N ARG A 102 12.25 -10.69 -0.05
CA ARG A 102 12.64 -11.60 -1.13
C ARG A 102 11.44 -11.96 -1.99
N PRO A 103 11.65 -12.42 -3.23
CA PRO A 103 10.61 -13.14 -3.97
C PRO A 103 10.16 -14.38 -3.18
N PRO A 104 8.92 -14.86 -3.38
CA PRO A 104 8.49 -16.12 -2.76
C PRO A 104 9.39 -17.29 -3.12
N GLY A 105 9.76 -18.09 -2.12
CA GLY A 105 10.63 -19.27 -2.29
C GLY A 105 11.95 -19.15 -1.55
N ASP A 106 12.95 -19.92 -1.98
CA ASP A 106 14.23 -20.09 -1.25
C ASP A 106 15.35 -19.13 -1.68
N GLY A 107 14.99 -18.00 -2.33
CA GLY A 107 15.95 -17.01 -2.78
C GLY A 107 16.61 -16.20 -1.64
N PRO A 108 17.70 -15.48 -1.96
CA PRO A 108 18.37 -14.63 -0.97
C PRO A 108 17.48 -13.48 -0.52
N TRP A 109 17.68 -13.04 0.72
CA TRP A 109 17.02 -11.86 1.27
C TRP A 109 17.74 -10.59 0.84
N ALA A 110 17.03 -9.68 0.20
CA ALA A 110 17.50 -8.31 -0.03
C ALA A 110 17.41 -7.52 1.28
N THR A 111 18.52 -6.93 1.70
CA THR A 111 18.64 -6.16 2.95
C THR A 111 19.01 -4.71 2.70
N ASP A 112 19.63 -4.41 1.58
CA ASP A 112 19.95 -3.06 1.16
C ASP A 112 18.75 -2.39 0.44
N PRO A 113 18.66 -1.05 0.46
CA PRO A 113 17.53 -0.33 -0.14
C PRO A 113 17.29 -0.64 -1.62
N ASP A 114 18.34 -0.74 -2.43
CA ASP A 114 18.21 -0.96 -3.87
C ASP A 114 17.70 -2.38 -4.18
N GLY A 115 18.27 -3.37 -3.52
CA GLY A 115 17.79 -4.75 -3.64
C GLY A 115 16.36 -4.92 -3.15
N LYS A 116 15.98 -4.28 -2.03
CA LYS A 116 14.61 -4.28 -1.53
C LYS A 116 13.65 -3.62 -2.51
N LEU A 117 14.04 -2.49 -3.11
CA LEU A 117 13.23 -1.80 -4.11
C LEU A 117 12.98 -2.68 -5.34
N THR A 118 14.00 -3.35 -5.85
CA THR A 118 13.87 -4.28 -6.98
C THR A 118 12.90 -5.41 -6.65
N VAL A 119 13.08 -6.08 -5.50
CA VAL A 119 12.17 -7.16 -5.06
C VAL A 119 10.73 -6.67 -4.92
N TRP A 120 10.55 -5.46 -4.40
CA TRP A 120 9.24 -4.83 -4.26
C TRP A 120 8.59 -4.58 -5.62
N SER A 121 9.28 -3.87 -6.52
CA SER A 121 8.79 -3.53 -7.86
C SER A 121 8.37 -4.77 -8.63
N ASP A 122 9.24 -5.78 -8.68
CA ASP A 122 8.94 -7.06 -9.31
C ASP A 122 7.73 -7.78 -8.69
N GLY A 123 7.62 -7.74 -7.36
CA GLY A 123 6.51 -8.34 -6.63
C GLY A 123 5.19 -7.62 -6.87
N LEU A 124 5.21 -6.29 -6.96
CA LEU A 124 4.05 -5.49 -7.31
C LEU A 124 3.62 -5.74 -8.75
N ALA A 125 4.55 -5.74 -9.70
CA ALA A 125 4.28 -6.02 -11.11
C ALA A 125 3.63 -7.41 -11.29
N ARG A 126 4.13 -8.45 -10.61
CA ARG A 126 3.50 -9.78 -10.64
C ARG A 126 2.09 -9.75 -10.06
N THR A 127 1.86 -8.96 -9.00
CA THR A 127 0.53 -8.82 -8.39
C THR A 127 -0.45 -8.15 -9.36
N VAL A 128 -0.03 -7.03 -9.98
CA VAL A 128 -0.83 -6.32 -10.99
C VAL A 128 -1.17 -7.24 -12.15
N ALA A 129 -0.17 -7.86 -12.78
CA ALA A 129 -0.36 -8.78 -13.88
C ALA A 129 -1.36 -9.91 -13.52
N ARG A 130 -1.26 -10.45 -12.31
CA ARG A 130 -2.17 -11.50 -11.84
C ARG A 130 -3.61 -11.01 -11.68
N LEU A 131 -3.82 -9.79 -11.24
CA LEU A 131 -5.16 -9.18 -11.13
C LEU A 131 -5.74 -8.87 -12.52
N GLU A 132 -4.93 -8.37 -13.43
CA GLU A 132 -5.34 -8.11 -14.82
C GLU A 132 -5.70 -9.39 -15.58
N GLU A 133 -4.96 -10.49 -15.39
CA GLU A 133 -5.32 -11.82 -15.91
C GLU A 133 -6.70 -12.29 -15.43
N LEU A 134 -7.13 -11.85 -14.25
CA LEU A 134 -8.47 -12.12 -13.73
C LEU A 134 -9.55 -11.16 -14.28
N GLY A 135 -9.16 -10.17 -15.10
CA GLY A 135 -10.03 -9.14 -15.64
C GLY A 135 -10.40 -8.06 -14.61
N ILE A 136 -9.59 -7.88 -13.58
CA ILE A 136 -9.81 -6.90 -12.50
C ILE A 136 -9.02 -5.63 -12.81
N GLY A 137 -9.67 -4.47 -12.82
CA GLY A 137 -8.99 -3.18 -12.93
C GLY A 137 -8.13 -2.89 -11.70
N VAL A 138 -6.91 -2.38 -11.90
CA VAL A 138 -5.97 -2.11 -10.80
C VAL A 138 -5.64 -0.62 -10.73
N VAL A 139 -5.68 -0.07 -9.52
CA VAL A 139 -5.21 1.27 -9.21
C VAL A 139 -4.17 1.17 -8.10
N VAL A 140 -2.97 1.68 -8.33
CA VAL A 140 -1.93 1.76 -7.31
C VAL A 140 -1.88 3.20 -6.77
N VAL A 141 -2.04 3.33 -5.45
CA VAL A 141 -1.90 4.61 -4.74
C VAL A 141 -0.48 4.69 -4.20
N THR A 142 0.30 5.59 -4.76
CA THR A 142 1.69 5.81 -4.34
C THR A 142 1.75 6.36 -2.90
N PRO A 143 2.82 6.07 -2.14
CA PRO A 143 2.97 6.58 -0.78
C PRO A 143 2.91 8.10 -0.72
N VAL A 144 2.31 8.61 0.35
CA VAL A 144 2.32 10.05 0.64
C VAL A 144 3.76 10.50 0.83
N PRO A 145 4.19 11.60 0.16
CA PRO A 145 5.55 12.11 0.31
C PRO A 145 5.90 12.36 1.79
N ARG A 146 7.07 11.91 2.23
CA ARG A 146 7.56 12.14 3.57
C ARG A 146 8.44 13.37 3.61
N PHE A 147 8.20 14.18 4.62
CA PHE A 147 8.99 15.37 4.88
C PHE A 147 10.20 15.00 5.75
N THR A 148 11.41 15.18 5.25
CA THR A 148 12.61 15.06 6.06
C THR A 148 12.66 16.22 7.08
N GLY A 149 12.88 15.90 8.34
CA GLY A 149 12.93 16.90 9.42
C GLY A 149 11.57 17.37 9.94
N TRP A 150 10.47 16.78 9.46
CA TRP A 150 9.15 17.07 9.99
C TRP A 150 8.96 16.43 11.37
N GLN A 151 8.73 17.26 12.37
CA GLN A 151 8.27 16.77 13.66
C GLN A 151 6.73 16.65 13.62
N PRO A 152 6.17 15.47 13.90
CA PRO A 152 4.72 15.32 14.06
C PRO A 152 4.20 16.32 15.09
N LEU A 153 3.05 16.95 14.84
CA LEU A 153 2.44 17.90 15.77
C LEU A 153 2.30 17.33 17.18
N GLY A 154 2.12 16.01 17.33
CA GLY A 154 2.06 15.32 18.62
C GLY A 154 3.39 15.32 19.40
N GLU A 155 4.52 15.47 18.71
CA GLU A 155 5.86 15.55 19.31
C GLU A 155 6.31 17.00 19.53
N CYS A 156 5.58 17.96 18.97
CA CYS A 156 5.86 19.37 19.16
C CYS A 156 5.42 19.83 20.56
N ALA A 157 6.29 20.58 21.25
CA ALA A 157 5.97 21.08 22.59
C ALA A 157 4.67 21.89 22.57
N ARG A 158 3.72 21.59 23.44
CA ARG A 158 2.37 22.22 23.48
C ARG A 158 2.41 23.75 23.51
N LEU A 159 3.37 24.33 24.24
CA LEU A 159 3.60 25.78 24.27
C LEU A 159 4.04 26.34 22.91
N ARG A 160 4.80 25.57 22.15
CA ARG A 160 5.26 25.97 20.82
C ARG A 160 4.10 25.98 19.81
N ILE A 161 3.20 25.01 19.89
CA ILE A 161 1.98 24.99 19.06
C ILE A 161 1.09 26.22 19.31
N LEU A 162 1.04 26.68 20.56
CA LEU A 162 0.22 27.84 20.96
C LEU A 162 0.84 29.18 20.60
N LEU A 163 2.18 29.29 20.63
CA LEU A 163 2.90 30.55 20.44
C LEU A 163 3.43 30.74 19.03
N ASP A 164 3.95 29.69 18.43
CA ASP A 164 4.51 29.69 17.06
C ASP A 164 4.55 28.29 16.49
N VAL A 165 3.52 27.94 15.73
CA VAL A 165 3.42 26.63 15.07
C VAL A 165 4.41 26.47 13.91
N SER A 166 4.98 27.57 13.39
CA SER A 166 5.89 27.53 12.24
C SER A 166 7.15 26.69 12.48
N GLY A 167 7.60 26.63 13.74
CA GLY A 167 8.73 25.79 14.13
C GLY A 167 8.41 24.28 14.24
N CYS A 168 7.15 23.88 14.05
CA CYS A 168 6.70 22.47 14.05
C CYS A 168 6.49 21.92 12.63
N GLY A 169 6.83 22.67 11.60
CA GLY A 169 6.74 22.29 10.21
C GLY A 169 8.10 22.18 9.53
N THR A 170 8.09 21.80 8.27
CA THR A 170 9.26 21.88 7.40
C THR A 170 8.94 22.69 6.15
N GLU A 171 9.95 23.26 5.52
CA GLU A 171 9.75 24.00 4.29
C GLU A 171 9.35 23.05 3.14
N ARG A 172 8.44 23.51 2.27
CA ARG A 172 7.96 22.74 1.12
C ARG A 172 9.10 22.26 0.21
N ALA A 173 10.17 23.05 0.10
CA ALA A 173 11.35 22.69 -0.70
C ALA A 173 12.10 21.43 -0.21
N THR A 174 11.88 21.01 1.05
CA THR A 174 12.53 19.82 1.63
C THR A 174 11.71 18.54 1.47
N VAL A 175 10.49 18.64 0.95
CA VAL A 175 9.57 17.49 0.75
C VAL A 175 10.14 16.47 -0.24
N ASP A 176 10.80 16.93 -1.29
CA ASP A 176 11.34 16.08 -2.36
C ASP A 176 12.75 15.56 -2.08
N THR A 177 13.32 15.84 -0.89
CA THR A 177 14.68 15.45 -0.56
C THR A 177 14.79 14.12 0.17
N ALA A 178 13.71 13.40 0.43
CA ALA A 178 13.80 12.01 0.88
C ALA A 178 14.45 11.17 -0.23
N PRO A 179 15.68 10.63 -0.05
CA PRO A 179 16.51 10.11 -1.15
C PRO A 179 15.85 9.02 -1.98
N MET A 180 14.88 8.32 -1.38
CA MET A 180 14.20 7.18 -2.01
C MET A 180 12.78 7.51 -2.52
N GLY A 181 12.19 8.63 -2.14
CA GLY A 181 10.81 8.97 -2.48
C GLY A 181 10.51 9.00 -3.99
N PRO A 182 11.32 9.70 -4.82
CA PRO A 182 11.14 9.70 -6.27
C PRO A 182 11.29 8.31 -6.90
N ARG A 183 12.25 7.52 -6.45
CA ARG A 183 12.52 6.17 -6.98
C ARG A 183 11.39 5.19 -6.69
N PHE A 184 10.71 5.32 -5.55
CA PHE A 184 9.52 4.51 -5.25
C PHE A 184 8.37 4.81 -6.18
N ARG A 185 8.12 6.09 -6.38
CA ARG A 185 7.05 6.53 -7.27
C ARG A 185 7.29 6.04 -8.70
N GLU A 186 8.53 6.13 -9.16
CA GLU A 186 8.92 5.61 -10.47
C GLU A 186 8.72 4.10 -10.56
N ALA A 187 9.21 3.33 -9.58
CA ALA A 187 9.05 1.87 -9.54
C ALA A 187 7.58 1.42 -9.45
N GLU A 188 6.73 2.15 -8.75
CA GLU A 188 5.30 1.86 -8.70
C GLU A 188 4.58 2.23 -10.00
N LEU A 189 4.99 3.29 -10.68
CA LEU A 189 4.45 3.67 -11.99
C LEU A 189 4.90 2.69 -13.10
N GLU A 190 6.09 2.12 -13.00
CA GLU A 190 6.58 1.12 -13.95
C GLU A 190 5.92 -0.25 -13.76
N ALA A 191 5.37 -0.53 -12.58
CA ALA A 191 4.71 -1.80 -12.26
C ALA A 191 3.24 -1.87 -12.73
N VAL A 192 2.69 -0.78 -13.23
CA VAL A 192 1.29 -0.62 -13.69
C VAL A 192 1.26 -0.30 -15.17
#